data_0d9accd07232bc2383bec4915e41cba5
#
_entry.id   0d9accd07232bc2383bec4915e41cba5
#
_cell.length_a   1.000
_cell.length_b   1.000
_cell.length_c   1.000
_cell.angle_alpha   90.00
_cell.angle_beta   90.00
_cell.angle_gamma   90.00
#
_symmetry.space_group_name_H-M   'P 1'
#
loop_
_entity.id
_entity.type
_entity.pdbx_description
1 polymer ?
#
loop_
_entity_poly.entity_id
_entity_poly.type
_entity_poly.pdbx_seq_one_letter_code
_entity_poly.pdbx_strand_id
1 'polypeptide(L)'
;MKQLIITIAAVLLAGCASIDLMTKEGLADAPQVQVSNVRKVFDNSHHNAFTDLTVFKGVYYLSFRSCPDGHGVSPNASVIILASKDTIKWEQVHTFSVPKRDTRDPHFLVFKDRLFVYTGTWYSGNDPAESNNDLELNLHLGYAAFSENGTKWSNPVQLDGTFGHYVWRAASFGEKAFLCGRRKIGFEVGPKGEPKEIESLMLESDDGLIWRKRATFQEIDGDETAFLFDKQGGVQAIGRRWNTAQLLQSKPPYTKWIRRDLDRHIGGPLISKWGDRTIVGGRHSTKRGPKTSMCWLAGSKLHEFAELPSGGDNSYPGFVAITPMEALVSWYSSHEGNASIYMANLKIKSE
;
A
#
# COMPACT_ATOMS: atom_id res chain seq x y z
N MET A 1 -30.50 66.43 -7.12
CA MET A 1 -29.84 65.45 -6.28
C MET A 1 -29.78 64.14 -7.07
N LYS A 2 -28.62 63.83 -7.64
CA LYS A 2 -28.42 62.58 -8.43
C LYS A 2 -27.82 61.51 -7.52
N GLN A 3 -28.57 60.42 -7.33
CA GLN A 3 -28.10 59.24 -6.61
C GLN A 3 -27.14 58.47 -7.50
N LEU A 4 -25.96 58.22 -6.94
CA LEU A 4 -24.92 57.39 -7.52
C LEU A 4 -25.20 55.95 -7.17
N ILE A 5 -25.52 55.13 -8.17
CA ILE A 5 -25.65 53.66 -8.01
C ILE A 5 -24.27 53.09 -8.28
N ILE A 6 -23.59 52.59 -7.24
CA ILE A 6 -22.33 51.85 -7.36
C ILE A 6 -22.69 50.35 -7.54
N THR A 7 -22.49 49.86 -8.74
CA THR A 7 -22.61 48.44 -9.04
C THR A 7 -21.33 47.74 -8.57
N ILE A 8 -21.43 46.93 -7.52
CA ILE A 8 -20.36 46.00 -7.11
C ILE A 8 -20.47 44.76 -7.98
N ALA A 9 -19.63 44.69 -8.98
CA ALA A 9 -19.40 43.45 -9.72
C ALA A 9 -18.45 42.56 -8.89
N ALA A 10 -18.98 41.54 -8.26
CA ALA A 10 -18.24 40.56 -7.51
C ALA A 10 -17.40 39.70 -8.45
N VAL A 11 -16.11 39.73 -8.22
CA VAL A 11 -15.11 38.85 -8.82
C VAL A 11 -15.29 37.42 -8.27
N LEU A 12 -15.95 36.58 -9.04
CA LEU A 12 -16.00 35.12 -8.83
C LEU A 12 -15.30 34.44 -9.97
N LEU A 13 -13.97 34.54 -10.01
CA LEU A 13 -13.10 33.79 -10.93
C LEU A 13 -11.69 33.65 -10.33
N ALA A 14 -11.57 32.78 -9.31
CA ALA A 14 -10.27 32.25 -8.92
C ALA A 14 -10.49 30.94 -8.13
N GLY A 15 -10.69 29.82 -8.81
CA GLY A 15 -10.89 28.53 -8.15
C GLY A 15 -10.69 27.31 -9.01
N CYS A 16 -10.20 27.44 -10.24
CA CYS A 16 -10.03 26.28 -11.14
C CYS A 16 -8.63 26.15 -11.77
N ALA A 17 -7.61 26.70 -11.20
CA ALA A 17 -6.27 26.68 -11.82
C ALA A 17 -5.18 26.19 -10.87
N SER A 18 -5.26 24.93 -10.42
CA SER A 18 -4.09 24.26 -9.81
C SER A 18 -4.11 22.73 -9.82
N ILE A 19 -5.01 22.11 -10.59
CA ILE A 19 -5.01 20.63 -10.79
C ILE A 19 -4.33 20.23 -12.11
N ASP A 20 -4.01 21.16 -12.99
CA ASP A 20 -3.61 20.90 -14.38
C ASP A 20 -2.12 21.14 -14.70
N LEU A 21 -1.28 21.33 -13.70
CA LEU A 21 0.15 21.68 -13.89
C LEU A 21 1.11 20.49 -13.99
N MET A 22 0.61 19.26 -14.23
CA MET A 22 1.45 18.10 -14.58
C MET A 22 1.03 17.44 -15.91
N THR A 23 0.56 18.17 -16.89
CA THR A 23 -0.18 17.57 -17.98
C THR A 23 0.51 17.48 -19.33
N LYS A 24 1.68 17.97 -19.58
CA LYS A 24 2.28 17.77 -20.92
C LYS A 24 3.80 17.66 -21.00
N GLU A 25 4.55 18.12 -20.06
CA GLU A 25 6.03 18.19 -20.18
C GLU A 25 6.78 16.95 -19.66
N GLY A 26 6.13 16.03 -18.95
CA GLY A 26 6.81 14.94 -18.24
C GLY A 26 7.05 13.65 -19.02
N LEU A 27 6.66 13.53 -20.25
CA LEU A 27 6.62 12.24 -20.95
C LEU A 27 7.80 11.97 -21.88
N ALA A 28 8.44 13.01 -22.41
CA ALA A 28 9.63 12.87 -23.26
C ALA A 28 10.91 12.62 -22.43
N ASP A 29 10.93 13.06 -21.16
CA ASP A 29 12.11 13.08 -20.29
C ASP A 29 11.95 12.28 -18.99
N ALA A 30 11.22 11.16 -19.03
CA ALA A 30 11.17 10.28 -17.86
C ALA A 30 12.58 9.72 -17.58
N PRO A 31 13.19 10.00 -16.40
CA PRO A 31 14.57 9.64 -16.19
C PRO A 31 14.74 8.13 -16.17
N GLN A 32 15.83 7.69 -16.77
CA GLN A 32 16.23 6.29 -16.71
C GLN A 32 16.66 5.92 -15.30
N VAL A 33 16.30 4.71 -14.87
CA VAL A 33 16.69 4.17 -13.57
C VAL A 33 17.57 2.95 -13.79
N GLN A 34 18.69 2.91 -13.11
CA GLN A 34 19.53 1.74 -12.98
C GLN A 34 19.07 0.91 -11.80
N VAL A 35 18.77 -0.37 -12.04
CA VAL A 35 18.56 -1.39 -11.00
C VAL A 35 19.89 -2.08 -10.76
N SER A 36 20.31 -2.18 -9.52
CA SER A 36 21.59 -2.79 -9.15
C SER A 36 21.47 -3.53 -7.82
N ASN A 37 22.47 -4.37 -7.52
CA ASN A 37 22.56 -5.11 -6.26
C ASN A 37 21.26 -5.87 -5.93
N VAL A 38 20.69 -6.55 -6.94
CA VAL A 38 19.55 -7.46 -6.76
C VAL A 38 20.02 -8.64 -5.90
N ARG A 39 19.30 -8.86 -4.80
CA ARG A 39 19.68 -9.91 -3.83
C ARG A 39 18.48 -10.49 -3.12
N LYS A 40 18.56 -11.77 -2.77
CA LYS A 40 17.67 -12.43 -1.84
C LYS A 40 18.07 -12.03 -0.42
N VAL A 41 17.14 -11.44 0.34
CA VAL A 41 17.40 -10.94 1.71
C VAL A 41 16.81 -11.84 2.78
N PHE A 42 15.81 -12.66 2.40
CA PHE A 42 15.23 -13.62 3.33
C PHE A 42 14.65 -14.84 2.60
N ASP A 43 14.94 -16.02 3.16
CA ASP A 43 14.40 -17.31 2.75
C ASP A 43 14.52 -18.26 3.93
N ASN A 44 13.44 -18.87 4.34
CA ASN A 44 13.37 -19.89 5.39
C ASN A 44 12.66 -21.16 4.90
N SER A 45 12.55 -21.32 3.59
CA SER A 45 11.81 -22.40 2.91
C SER A 45 10.31 -22.35 3.09
N HIS A 46 9.77 -21.28 3.70
CA HIS A 46 8.35 -21.00 3.78
C HIS A 46 7.91 -20.12 2.60
N HIS A 47 6.61 -19.90 2.48
CA HIS A 47 6.06 -18.86 1.61
C HIS A 47 6.24 -17.50 2.27
N ASN A 48 7.18 -16.70 1.78
CA ASN A 48 7.47 -15.36 2.26
C ASN A 48 6.95 -14.33 1.24
N ALA A 49 6.03 -13.43 1.66
CA ALA A 49 5.30 -12.57 0.72
C ALA A 49 4.85 -11.25 1.34
N PHE A 50 4.39 -10.32 0.48
CA PHE A 50 3.73 -9.08 0.87
C PHE A 50 4.65 -8.14 1.64
N THR A 51 5.64 -7.58 0.93
CA THR A 51 6.67 -6.75 1.58
C THR A 51 6.22 -5.32 1.80
N ASP A 52 6.78 -4.70 2.83
CA ASP A 52 6.79 -3.24 2.98
C ASP A 52 8.12 -2.76 3.57
N LEU A 53 8.52 -1.54 3.22
CA LEU A 53 9.76 -0.90 3.64
C LEU A 53 9.48 0.47 4.26
N THR A 54 10.23 0.78 5.32
CA THR A 54 10.21 2.12 5.90
C THR A 54 11.56 2.46 6.57
N VAL A 55 11.70 3.73 6.94
CA VAL A 55 12.80 4.20 7.81
C VAL A 55 12.19 4.78 9.07
N PHE A 56 12.71 4.36 10.21
CA PHE A 56 12.35 4.91 11.50
C PHE A 56 13.59 5.14 12.37
N LYS A 57 13.77 6.38 12.83
CA LYS A 57 14.92 6.79 13.65
C LYS A 57 16.28 6.39 13.04
N GLY A 58 16.41 6.55 11.70
CA GLY A 58 17.65 6.26 10.96
C GLY A 58 17.94 4.78 10.72
N VAL A 59 17.00 3.87 11.05
CA VAL A 59 17.09 2.43 10.80
C VAL A 59 16.06 2.04 9.75
N TYR A 60 16.44 1.17 8.81
CA TYR A 60 15.55 0.60 7.80
C TYR A 60 14.81 -0.60 8.36
N TYR A 61 13.52 -0.71 8.08
CA TYR A 61 12.67 -1.82 8.47
C TYR A 61 12.00 -2.43 7.26
N LEU A 62 12.01 -3.76 7.21
CA LEU A 62 11.35 -4.58 6.20
C LEU A 62 10.38 -5.51 6.91
N SER A 63 9.12 -5.50 6.50
CA SER A 63 8.10 -6.45 6.98
C SER A 63 7.59 -7.32 5.86
N PHE A 64 7.20 -8.55 6.19
CA PHE A 64 6.57 -9.49 5.27
C PHE A 64 5.84 -10.59 6.04
N ARG A 65 4.91 -11.29 5.36
CA ARG A 65 4.30 -12.52 5.86
C ARG A 65 5.22 -13.70 5.62
N SER A 66 5.30 -14.63 6.58
CA SER A 66 5.91 -15.95 6.43
C SER A 66 4.93 -17.02 6.83
N CYS A 67 4.73 -18.04 5.98
CA CYS A 67 3.79 -19.12 6.24
C CYS A 67 4.34 -20.46 5.75
N PRO A 68 4.46 -21.48 6.63
CA PRO A 68 4.95 -22.81 6.25
C PRO A 68 3.95 -23.53 5.29
N ASP A 69 2.66 -23.19 5.36
CA ASP A 69 1.61 -23.86 4.59
C ASP A 69 1.38 -23.26 3.20
N GLY A 70 2.22 -22.29 2.79
CA GLY A 70 2.14 -21.70 1.47
C GLY A 70 1.32 -20.39 1.41
N HIS A 71 0.79 -20.08 0.21
CA HIS A 71 0.06 -18.81 -0.06
C HIS A 71 -1.34 -18.77 0.57
N GLY A 72 -1.97 -19.94 0.71
CA GLY A 72 -3.34 -20.06 1.21
C GLY A 72 -3.56 -19.41 2.58
N VAL A 73 -4.82 -19.29 2.98
CA VAL A 73 -5.17 -18.79 4.32
C VAL A 73 -4.78 -19.85 5.34
N SER A 74 -4.02 -19.49 6.35
CA SER A 74 -3.50 -20.41 7.36
C SER A 74 -3.33 -19.75 8.74
N PRO A 75 -3.67 -20.42 9.84
CA PRO A 75 -3.41 -19.95 11.20
C PRO A 75 -1.91 -19.93 11.55
N ASN A 76 -1.06 -20.60 10.76
CA ASN A 76 0.38 -20.68 10.97
C ASN A 76 1.14 -19.50 10.33
N ALA A 77 0.42 -18.58 9.68
CA ALA A 77 1.02 -17.38 9.13
C ALA A 77 1.46 -16.42 10.22
N SER A 78 2.63 -15.82 10.03
CA SER A 78 3.19 -14.80 10.91
C SER A 78 3.71 -13.61 10.10
N VAL A 79 3.78 -12.46 10.71
CA VAL A 79 4.53 -11.31 10.22
C VAL A 79 5.92 -11.34 10.82
N ILE A 80 6.93 -11.18 9.96
CA ILE A 80 8.34 -11.02 10.35
C ILE A 80 8.74 -9.57 10.08
N ILE A 81 9.50 -8.98 11.01
CA ILE A 81 10.09 -7.65 10.86
C ILE A 81 11.60 -7.79 10.96
N LEU A 82 12.29 -7.35 9.91
CA LEU A 82 13.73 -7.21 9.87
C LEU A 82 14.12 -5.75 10.00
N ALA A 83 15.30 -5.49 10.57
CA ALA A 83 15.91 -4.18 10.65
C ALA A 83 17.33 -4.18 10.09
N SER A 84 17.75 -3.05 9.53
CA SER A 84 19.08 -2.85 8.99
C SER A 84 19.53 -1.40 9.16
N LYS A 85 20.82 -1.19 9.46
CA LYS A 85 21.45 0.13 9.48
C LYS A 85 22.13 0.50 8.16
N ASP A 86 22.47 -0.51 7.35
CA ASP A 86 23.29 -0.38 6.14
C ASP A 86 22.57 -0.88 4.86
N THR A 87 21.33 -1.36 4.99
CA THR A 87 20.53 -1.99 3.91
C THR A 87 21.10 -3.30 3.35
N ILE A 88 22.22 -3.78 3.91
CA ILE A 88 22.93 -5.00 3.46
C ILE A 88 22.72 -6.13 4.44
N LYS A 89 22.98 -5.88 5.72
CA LYS A 89 22.77 -6.84 6.81
C LYS A 89 21.40 -6.60 7.44
N TRP A 90 20.57 -7.65 7.42
CA TRP A 90 19.21 -7.61 7.96
C TRP A 90 19.11 -8.56 9.13
N GLU A 91 18.61 -8.09 10.25
CA GLU A 91 18.41 -8.85 11.47
C GLU A 91 16.93 -8.90 11.82
N GLN A 92 16.43 -10.07 12.21
CA GLN A 92 15.06 -10.20 12.68
C GLN A 92 14.93 -9.56 14.07
N VAL A 93 14.08 -8.51 14.15
CA VAL A 93 13.86 -7.76 15.39
C VAL A 93 12.52 -8.06 16.02
N HIS A 94 11.56 -8.60 15.25
CA HIS A 94 10.26 -8.99 15.76
C HIS A 94 9.58 -10.03 14.87
N THR A 95 8.68 -10.81 15.48
CA THR A 95 7.71 -11.65 14.79
C THR A 95 6.44 -11.73 15.61
N PHE A 96 5.30 -11.78 14.94
CA PHE A 96 4.01 -11.97 15.60
C PHE A 96 3.01 -12.68 14.70
N SER A 97 2.04 -13.32 15.33
CA SER A 97 0.86 -13.91 14.68
C SER A 97 -0.37 -13.62 15.52
N VAL A 98 -1.54 -13.76 14.93
CA VAL A 98 -2.82 -13.62 15.62
C VAL A 98 -3.48 -15.01 15.68
N PRO A 99 -3.80 -15.54 16.86
CA PRO A 99 -4.39 -16.88 16.99
C PRO A 99 -5.66 -17.05 16.13
N LYS A 100 -5.80 -18.18 15.45
CA LYS A 100 -6.92 -18.55 14.58
C LYS A 100 -7.09 -17.64 13.36
N ARG A 101 -6.04 -16.92 12.97
CA ARG A 101 -6.07 -15.99 11.85
C ARG A 101 -4.81 -16.10 11.00
N ASP A 102 -5.00 -16.00 9.71
CA ASP A 102 -3.89 -15.73 8.81
C ASP A 102 -3.50 -14.26 8.96
N THR A 103 -2.31 -14.03 9.48
CA THR A 103 -1.76 -12.68 9.70
C THR A 103 -0.93 -12.31 8.48
N ARG A 104 -1.44 -11.41 7.60
CA ARG A 104 -0.83 -11.11 6.30
C ARG A 104 -0.85 -9.63 5.92
N ASP A 105 -0.16 -9.31 4.83
CA ASP A 105 -0.06 -7.96 4.23
C ASP A 105 0.36 -6.90 5.25
N PRO A 106 1.54 -7.06 5.89
CA PRO A 106 2.01 -6.09 6.87
C PRO A 106 2.43 -4.79 6.18
N HIS A 107 1.94 -3.64 6.70
CA HIS A 107 2.29 -2.31 6.21
C HIS A 107 2.70 -1.37 7.33
N PHE A 108 3.79 -0.66 7.11
CA PHE A 108 4.33 0.28 8.07
C PHE A 108 3.63 1.64 8.05
N LEU A 109 3.60 2.25 9.23
CA LEU A 109 3.32 3.68 9.39
C LEU A 109 4.17 4.26 10.51
N VAL A 110 4.91 5.32 10.23
CA VAL A 110 5.51 6.16 11.29
C VAL A 110 4.49 7.23 11.64
N PHE A 111 4.01 7.21 12.90
CA PHE A 111 3.00 8.13 13.38
C PHE A 111 3.19 8.43 14.88
N LYS A 112 3.20 9.72 15.26
CA LYS A 112 3.37 10.17 16.65
C LYS A 112 4.55 9.47 17.36
N ASP A 113 5.73 9.56 16.74
CA ASP A 113 6.99 8.98 17.24
C ASP A 113 6.98 7.46 17.48
N ARG A 114 6.01 6.75 16.90
CA ARG A 114 5.91 5.30 16.90
C ARG A 114 6.01 4.72 15.49
N LEU A 115 6.59 3.55 15.41
CA LEU A 115 6.56 2.70 14.23
C LEU A 115 5.45 1.65 14.40
N PHE A 116 4.39 1.76 13.63
CA PHE A 116 3.31 0.78 13.54
C PHE A 116 3.55 -0.18 12.38
N VAL A 117 3.15 -1.44 12.57
CA VAL A 117 2.93 -2.42 11.51
C VAL A 117 1.46 -2.84 11.57
N TYR A 118 0.70 -2.42 10.58
CA TYR A 118 -0.69 -2.84 10.40
C TYR A 118 -0.76 -4.12 9.60
N THR A 119 -1.69 -5.00 9.91
CA THR A 119 -1.92 -6.25 9.18
C THR A 119 -3.41 -6.51 9.06
N GLY A 120 -3.85 -6.88 7.85
CA GLY A 120 -5.13 -7.49 7.63
C GLY A 120 -5.09 -8.96 8.08
N THR A 121 -6.22 -9.48 8.55
CA THR A 121 -6.29 -10.88 8.94
C THR A 121 -7.53 -11.56 8.39
N TRP A 122 -7.35 -12.80 7.92
CA TRP A 122 -8.44 -13.70 7.58
C TRP A 122 -8.70 -14.63 8.76
N TYR A 123 -9.98 -14.87 9.07
CA TYR A 123 -10.31 -15.95 10.00
C TYR A 123 -9.96 -17.28 9.38
N SER A 124 -9.19 -18.10 10.05
CA SER A 124 -8.65 -19.36 9.55
C SER A 124 -9.01 -20.58 10.41
N GLY A 125 -9.66 -20.36 11.57
CA GLY A 125 -9.90 -21.46 12.52
C GLY A 125 -8.60 -21.92 13.20
N ASN A 126 -8.59 -23.16 13.68
CA ASN A 126 -7.44 -23.79 14.33
C ASN A 126 -6.61 -24.66 13.37
N ASP A 127 -7.19 -25.07 12.25
CA ASP A 127 -6.59 -26.00 11.28
C ASP A 127 -6.55 -25.36 9.88
N PRO A 128 -5.42 -25.43 9.15
CA PRO A 128 -5.34 -25.00 7.76
C PRO A 128 -6.39 -25.65 6.85
N ALA A 129 -6.78 -26.91 7.13
CA ALA A 129 -7.82 -27.61 6.39
C ALA A 129 -9.23 -27.01 6.59
N GLU A 130 -9.51 -26.41 7.73
CA GLU A 130 -10.77 -25.72 8.02
C GLU A 130 -10.89 -24.38 7.27
N SER A 131 -9.76 -23.73 6.98
CA SER A 131 -9.71 -22.40 6.36
C SER A 131 -10.14 -22.37 4.90
N ASN A 132 -10.16 -23.51 4.22
CA ASN A 132 -10.45 -23.57 2.78
C ASN A 132 -11.94 -23.56 2.42
N ASN A 133 -12.83 -23.70 3.38
CA ASN A 133 -14.24 -23.97 3.09
C ASN A 133 -15.14 -22.73 3.10
N ASP A 134 -14.85 -21.70 3.89
CA ASP A 134 -15.70 -20.51 3.98
C ASP A 134 -14.91 -19.24 4.32
N LEU A 135 -14.17 -18.71 3.33
CA LEU A 135 -13.49 -17.43 3.45
C LEU A 135 -14.54 -16.29 3.57
N GLU A 136 -15.04 -16.08 4.78
CA GLU A 136 -16.03 -15.06 5.06
C GLU A 136 -15.36 -13.69 5.24
N LEU A 137 -15.52 -12.81 4.24
CA LEU A 137 -14.94 -11.47 4.25
C LEU A 137 -15.43 -10.61 5.42
N ASN A 138 -16.65 -10.87 5.92
CA ASN A 138 -17.19 -10.14 7.07
C ASN A 138 -16.46 -10.45 8.39
N LEU A 139 -15.63 -11.49 8.44
CA LEU A 139 -14.82 -11.83 9.61
C LEU A 139 -13.42 -11.21 9.59
N HIS A 140 -13.12 -10.36 8.62
CA HIS A 140 -11.87 -9.61 8.61
C HIS A 140 -11.73 -8.72 9.85
N LEU A 141 -10.52 -8.66 10.36
CA LEU A 141 -10.11 -7.74 11.42
C LEU A 141 -8.73 -7.19 11.12
N GLY A 142 -8.52 -5.93 11.45
CA GLY A 142 -7.20 -5.33 11.46
C GLY A 142 -6.51 -5.51 12.80
N TYR A 143 -5.19 -5.69 12.77
CA TYR A 143 -4.31 -5.69 13.94
C TYR A 143 -3.11 -4.80 13.70
N ALA A 144 -2.45 -4.39 14.77
CA ALA A 144 -1.17 -3.71 14.71
C ALA A 144 -0.24 -4.19 15.81
N ALA A 145 1.06 -4.31 15.50
CA ALA A 145 2.12 -4.22 16.47
C ALA A 145 2.80 -2.86 16.32
N PHE A 146 3.34 -2.30 17.40
CA PHE A 146 4.02 -1.00 17.35
C PHE A 146 5.22 -0.94 18.27
N SER A 147 6.13 -0.02 17.97
CA SER A 147 7.35 0.21 18.74
C SER A 147 7.66 1.69 18.81
N GLU A 148 8.13 2.16 19.97
CA GLU A 148 8.63 3.54 20.17
C GLU A 148 10.11 3.69 19.83
N ASN A 149 10.86 2.60 19.84
CA ASN A 149 12.32 2.61 19.63
C ASN A 149 12.80 1.68 18.51
N GLY A 150 11.88 0.94 17.86
CA GLY A 150 12.19 0.00 16.77
C GLY A 150 12.75 -1.35 17.23
N THR A 151 12.99 -1.55 18.52
CA THR A 151 13.57 -2.80 19.07
C THR A 151 12.64 -3.52 20.03
N LYS A 152 11.87 -2.79 20.82
CA LYS A 152 10.84 -3.35 21.71
C LYS A 152 9.47 -3.14 21.08
N TRP A 153 8.77 -4.21 20.79
CA TRP A 153 7.49 -4.23 20.10
C TRP A 153 6.38 -4.66 21.04
N SER A 154 5.19 -4.11 20.84
CA SER A 154 3.97 -4.59 21.49
C SER A 154 3.58 -5.97 20.98
N ASN A 155 2.79 -6.70 21.75
CA ASN A 155 1.97 -7.77 21.20
C ASN A 155 1.00 -7.18 20.15
N PRO A 156 0.49 -8.01 19.20
CA PRO A 156 -0.52 -7.54 18.26
C PRO A 156 -1.78 -7.09 19.01
N VAL A 157 -2.24 -5.87 18.71
CA VAL A 157 -3.46 -5.27 19.27
C VAL A 157 -4.50 -5.23 18.17
N GLN A 158 -5.72 -5.68 18.47
CA GLN A 158 -6.85 -5.55 17.55
C GLN A 158 -7.20 -4.06 17.36
N LEU A 159 -7.46 -3.66 16.14
CA LEU A 159 -7.83 -2.29 15.79
C LEU A 159 -9.35 -2.12 15.94
N ASP A 160 -9.77 -1.21 16.79
CA ASP A 160 -11.18 -0.86 16.92
C ASP A 160 -11.71 -0.18 15.65
N GLY A 161 -12.95 -0.50 15.27
CA GLY A 161 -13.60 0.06 14.08
C GLY A 161 -13.19 -0.61 12.76
N THR A 162 -12.43 -1.72 12.79
CA THR A 162 -12.01 -2.45 11.59
C THR A 162 -12.75 -3.76 11.36
N PHE A 163 -13.81 -4.05 12.10
CA PHE A 163 -14.62 -5.26 11.87
C PHE A 163 -15.16 -5.30 10.43
N GLY A 164 -14.94 -6.42 9.76
CA GLY A 164 -15.29 -6.62 8.36
C GLY A 164 -14.35 -5.95 7.34
N HIS A 165 -13.34 -5.19 7.81
CA HIS A 165 -12.38 -4.54 6.95
C HIS A 165 -11.10 -5.36 6.83
N TYR A 166 -10.72 -5.69 5.61
CA TYR A 166 -9.36 -6.11 5.31
C TYR A 166 -8.50 -4.85 5.20
N VAL A 167 -7.72 -4.59 6.25
CA VAL A 167 -6.85 -3.41 6.28
C VAL A 167 -5.60 -3.62 5.44
N TRP A 168 -5.10 -2.54 4.85
CA TRP A 168 -3.96 -2.60 3.97
C TRP A 168 -3.03 -1.39 4.20
N ARG A 169 -2.62 -0.62 3.18
CA ARG A 169 -1.63 0.45 3.35
C ARG A 169 -2.15 1.61 4.19
N ALA A 170 -1.20 2.24 4.89
CA ALA A 170 -1.43 3.39 5.75
C ALA A 170 -0.60 4.60 5.32
N ALA A 171 -1.07 5.79 5.66
CA ALA A 171 -0.35 7.05 5.52
C ALA A 171 -0.76 8.00 6.64
N SER A 172 0.02 9.05 6.89
CA SER A 172 -0.33 10.09 7.86
C SER A 172 -0.37 11.46 7.20
N PHE A 173 -1.23 12.32 7.71
CA PHE A 173 -1.28 13.74 7.35
C PHE A 173 -1.73 14.57 8.56
N GLY A 174 -0.95 15.59 8.90
CA GLY A 174 -1.16 16.35 10.13
C GLY A 174 -1.11 15.43 11.35
N GLU A 175 -2.05 15.60 12.26
CA GLU A 175 -2.17 14.81 13.50
C GLU A 175 -3.04 13.54 13.33
N LYS A 176 -3.26 13.09 12.10
CA LYS A 176 -4.12 11.95 11.78
C LYS A 176 -3.36 10.84 11.06
N ALA A 177 -3.68 9.62 11.43
CA ALA A 177 -3.35 8.43 10.67
C ALA A 177 -4.53 8.04 9.77
N PHE A 178 -4.22 7.49 8.59
CA PHE A 178 -5.18 7.00 7.62
C PHE A 178 -4.81 5.60 7.19
N LEU A 179 -5.82 4.75 6.95
CA LEU A 179 -5.66 3.34 6.64
C LEU A 179 -6.66 2.95 5.53
N CYS A 180 -6.21 2.16 4.57
CA CYS A 180 -7.12 1.51 3.64
C CYS A 180 -7.84 0.36 4.32
N GLY A 181 -9.17 0.31 4.19
CA GLY A 181 -10.01 -0.79 4.65
C GLY A 181 -10.94 -1.27 3.53
N ARG A 182 -10.77 -2.51 3.07
CA ARG A 182 -11.64 -3.14 2.08
C ARG A 182 -12.69 -3.97 2.79
N ARG A 183 -13.97 -3.84 2.41
CA ARG A 183 -15.07 -4.63 3.00
C ARG A 183 -16.20 -4.89 2.02
N LYS A 184 -17.05 -5.86 2.31
CA LYS A 184 -18.35 -6.04 1.65
C LYS A 184 -19.30 -4.91 2.07
N ILE A 185 -20.06 -4.37 1.11
CA ILE A 185 -21.11 -3.40 1.38
C ILE A 185 -22.24 -4.10 2.15
N GLY A 186 -22.72 -3.45 3.23
CA GLY A 186 -23.87 -3.93 4.02
C GLY A 186 -23.63 -5.22 4.82
N PHE A 187 -22.41 -5.76 4.87
CA PHE A 187 -22.12 -7.06 5.49
C PHE A 187 -22.98 -8.21 4.90
N GLU A 188 -23.44 -8.11 3.68
CA GLU A 188 -24.28 -9.11 3.05
C GLU A 188 -23.54 -10.45 2.92
N VAL A 189 -24.22 -11.50 3.35
CA VAL A 189 -23.82 -12.89 3.11
C VAL A 189 -24.58 -13.33 1.85
N GLY A 190 -23.91 -13.38 0.71
CA GLY A 190 -24.50 -13.91 -0.50
C GLY A 190 -24.03 -15.33 -0.78
N PRO A 191 -24.62 -16.01 -1.76
CA PRO A 191 -24.19 -17.32 -2.19
C PRO A 191 -22.70 -17.36 -2.50
N LYS A 192 -22.06 -18.50 -2.25
CA LYS A 192 -20.65 -18.75 -2.55
C LYS A 192 -20.39 -18.50 -4.05
N GLY A 193 -19.43 -17.65 -4.38
CA GLY A 193 -19.01 -17.40 -5.76
C GLY A 193 -19.71 -16.26 -6.50
N GLU A 194 -20.69 -15.58 -5.91
CA GLU A 194 -21.24 -14.37 -6.52
C GLU A 194 -20.33 -13.15 -6.28
N PRO A 195 -20.12 -12.31 -7.33
CA PRO A 195 -19.45 -11.04 -7.14
C PRO A 195 -20.31 -10.19 -6.20
N LYS A 196 -19.76 -9.86 -5.05
CA LYS A 196 -20.40 -8.97 -4.09
C LYS A 196 -19.78 -7.61 -4.21
N GLU A 197 -20.59 -6.60 -4.03
CA GLU A 197 -20.14 -5.24 -4.01
C GLU A 197 -19.14 -5.06 -2.86
N ILE A 198 -17.90 -4.81 -3.22
CA ILE A 198 -16.81 -4.55 -2.29
C ILE A 198 -16.41 -3.10 -2.44
N GLU A 199 -16.42 -2.36 -1.33
CA GLU A 199 -15.91 -1.00 -1.26
C GLU A 199 -14.49 -0.97 -0.68
N SER A 200 -13.69 0.00 -1.13
CA SER A 200 -12.40 0.35 -0.54
C SER A 200 -12.53 1.71 0.16
N LEU A 201 -12.21 1.76 1.43
CA LEU A 201 -12.44 2.90 2.30
C LEU A 201 -11.13 3.53 2.77
N MET A 202 -11.18 4.83 2.97
CA MET A 202 -10.22 5.58 3.77
C MET A 202 -10.74 5.66 5.20
N LEU A 203 -10.08 4.97 6.11
CA LEU A 203 -10.31 5.07 7.55
C LEU A 203 -9.37 6.11 8.13
N GLU A 204 -9.77 6.81 9.18
CA GLU A 204 -8.91 7.75 9.91
C GLU A 204 -8.86 7.44 11.40
N SER A 205 -7.76 7.81 12.05
CA SER A 205 -7.51 7.61 13.47
C SER A 205 -6.73 8.77 14.07
N ASP A 206 -6.98 9.04 15.34
CA ASP A 206 -6.22 10.00 16.15
C ASP A 206 -5.01 9.38 16.84
N ASP A 207 -5.02 8.07 17.08
CA ASP A 207 -4.03 7.35 17.89
C ASP A 207 -3.35 6.17 17.14
N GLY A 208 -3.87 5.82 15.94
CA GLY A 208 -3.43 4.69 15.15
C GLY A 208 -4.05 3.35 15.57
N LEU A 209 -4.97 3.33 16.52
CA LEU A 209 -5.59 2.11 17.09
C LEU A 209 -7.11 2.08 16.95
N ILE A 210 -7.77 3.25 17.05
CA ILE A 210 -9.23 3.39 16.94
C ILE A 210 -9.54 4.07 15.63
N TRP A 211 -10.29 3.39 14.76
CA TRP A 211 -10.51 3.80 13.37
C TRP A 211 -11.98 4.09 13.08
N ARG A 212 -12.22 5.06 12.21
CA ARG A 212 -13.55 5.40 11.71
C ARG A 212 -13.51 5.70 10.21
N LYS A 213 -14.59 5.43 9.50
CA LYS A 213 -14.71 5.76 8.07
C LYS A 213 -14.56 7.27 7.88
N ARG A 214 -13.66 7.67 6.99
CA ARG A 214 -13.45 9.06 6.58
C ARG A 214 -13.99 9.33 5.20
N ALA A 215 -13.73 8.46 4.25
CA ALA A 215 -14.12 8.59 2.85
C ALA A 215 -14.17 7.22 2.16
N THR A 216 -14.61 7.18 0.91
CA THR A 216 -14.62 5.99 0.08
C THR A 216 -13.68 6.20 -1.11
N PHE A 217 -12.62 5.38 -1.20
CA PHE A 217 -11.74 5.34 -2.35
C PHE A 217 -12.49 4.79 -3.58
N GLN A 218 -13.06 3.59 -3.45
CA GLN A 218 -13.80 2.89 -4.50
C GLN A 218 -15.12 2.39 -3.95
N GLU A 219 -16.21 2.77 -4.59
CA GLU A 219 -17.57 2.46 -4.14
C GLU A 219 -17.99 1.05 -4.50
N ILE A 220 -17.46 0.53 -5.61
CA ILE A 220 -17.66 -0.83 -6.11
C ILE A 220 -16.34 -1.36 -6.67
N ASP A 221 -16.20 -2.68 -6.79
CA ASP A 221 -14.96 -3.35 -7.21
C ASP A 221 -13.73 -2.89 -6.42
N GLY A 222 -13.94 -2.48 -5.16
CA GLY A 222 -12.91 -1.99 -4.29
C GLY A 222 -11.94 -3.09 -3.88
N ASP A 223 -10.65 -2.76 -3.86
CA ASP A 223 -9.60 -3.69 -3.46
C ASP A 223 -8.47 -2.95 -2.74
N GLU A 224 -7.31 -3.56 -2.65
CA GLU A 224 -6.08 -2.99 -2.10
C GLU A 224 -5.84 -1.59 -2.68
N THR A 225 -5.70 -0.60 -1.80
CA THR A 225 -5.50 0.79 -2.22
C THR A 225 -4.31 1.39 -1.49
N ALA A 226 -3.27 1.75 -2.26
CA ALA A 226 -2.13 2.51 -1.76
C ALA A 226 -2.37 4.00 -1.97
N PHE A 227 -1.97 4.83 -1.02
CA PHE A 227 -2.21 6.27 -1.10
C PHE A 227 -1.15 7.08 -0.36
N LEU A 228 -1.04 8.34 -0.74
CA LEU A 228 -0.19 9.34 -0.10
C LEU A 228 -0.88 10.70 -0.07
N PHE A 229 -0.40 11.58 0.80
CA PHE A 229 -0.86 12.96 0.90
C PHE A 229 0.19 13.94 0.38
N ASP A 230 -0.28 15.03 -0.20
CA ASP A 230 0.56 16.21 -0.45
C ASP A 230 0.61 17.11 0.80
N LYS A 231 1.38 18.20 0.72
CA LYS A 231 1.57 19.14 1.84
C LYS A 231 0.27 19.87 2.24
N GLN A 232 -0.73 19.93 1.38
CA GLN A 232 -2.03 20.56 1.60
C GLN A 232 -3.13 19.57 2.00
N GLY A 233 -2.79 18.29 2.17
CA GLY A 233 -3.72 17.23 2.46
C GLY A 233 -4.46 16.69 1.24
N GLY A 234 -4.07 17.07 0.04
CA GLY A 234 -4.54 16.41 -1.18
C GLY A 234 -4.09 14.96 -1.18
N VAL A 235 -5.02 14.03 -1.47
CA VAL A 235 -4.72 12.60 -1.53
C VAL A 235 -4.62 12.15 -2.97
N GLN A 236 -3.60 11.33 -3.25
CA GLN A 236 -3.44 10.59 -4.49
C GLN A 236 -3.32 9.10 -4.14
N ALA A 237 -4.11 8.26 -4.81
CA ALA A 237 -4.17 6.84 -4.50
C ALA A 237 -4.21 5.99 -5.77
N ILE A 238 -3.72 4.75 -5.65
CA ILE A 238 -3.82 3.70 -6.66
C ILE A 238 -4.66 2.58 -6.07
N GLY A 239 -5.86 2.41 -6.58
CA GLY A 239 -6.77 1.32 -6.23
C GLY A 239 -6.64 0.16 -7.22
N ARG A 240 -6.42 -1.04 -6.70
CA ARG A 240 -6.46 -2.27 -7.49
C ARG A 240 -7.88 -2.52 -7.99
N ARG A 241 -8.01 -3.04 -9.21
CA ARG A 241 -9.24 -3.57 -9.82
C ARG A 241 -8.90 -4.74 -10.73
N TRP A 242 -9.91 -5.49 -11.16
CA TRP A 242 -9.71 -6.69 -11.97
C TRP A 242 -8.98 -6.43 -13.31
N ASN A 243 -9.42 -5.43 -14.07
CA ASN A 243 -8.90 -5.18 -15.42
C ASN A 243 -7.80 -4.12 -15.43
N THR A 244 -8.09 -2.94 -14.87
CA THR A 244 -7.17 -1.81 -14.79
C THR A 244 -7.14 -1.29 -13.37
N ALA A 245 -5.98 -0.84 -12.90
CA ALA A 245 -5.90 -0.09 -11.67
C ALA A 245 -6.53 1.29 -11.86
N GLN A 246 -6.91 1.93 -10.77
CA GLN A 246 -7.56 3.23 -10.78
C GLN A 246 -6.73 4.27 -10.03
N LEU A 247 -6.45 5.39 -10.69
CA LEU A 247 -5.91 6.59 -10.05
C LEU A 247 -7.07 7.36 -9.40
N LEU A 248 -6.94 7.64 -8.11
CA LEU A 248 -7.93 8.29 -7.28
C LEU A 248 -7.34 9.57 -6.71
N GLN A 249 -8.05 10.68 -6.81
CA GLN A 249 -7.59 11.96 -6.28
C GLN A 249 -8.71 12.68 -5.56
N SER A 250 -8.41 13.27 -4.42
CA SER A 250 -9.34 14.08 -3.64
C SER A 250 -8.61 15.14 -2.83
N LYS A 251 -9.35 16.12 -2.31
CA LYS A 251 -8.87 17.12 -1.35
C LYS A 251 -9.77 17.14 -0.13
N PRO A 252 -9.28 17.60 1.02
CA PRO A 252 -10.17 17.81 2.17
C PRO A 252 -11.43 18.61 1.79
N PRO A 253 -12.60 18.22 2.27
CA PRO A 253 -12.90 17.18 3.24
C PRO A 253 -13.12 15.76 2.64
N TYR A 254 -12.57 15.42 1.48
CA TYR A 254 -12.60 14.13 0.79
C TYR A 254 -14.00 13.63 0.41
N THR A 255 -14.89 14.57 0.10
CA THR A 255 -16.27 14.27 -0.33
C THR A 255 -16.42 14.17 -1.84
N LYS A 256 -15.44 14.67 -2.58
CA LYS A 256 -15.41 14.64 -4.04
C LYS A 256 -14.13 13.95 -4.52
N TRP A 257 -14.29 12.95 -5.37
CA TRP A 257 -13.20 12.15 -5.92
C TRP A 257 -13.15 12.25 -7.44
N ILE A 258 -11.94 12.40 -7.96
CA ILE A 258 -11.63 12.18 -9.36
C ILE A 258 -11.10 10.76 -9.47
N ARG A 259 -11.71 9.92 -10.31
CA ARG A 259 -11.35 8.54 -10.54
C ARG A 259 -11.04 8.36 -12.02
N ARG A 260 -9.87 7.85 -12.34
CA ARG A 260 -9.41 7.62 -13.73
C ARG A 260 -8.78 6.25 -13.81
N ASP A 261 -9.18 5.45 -14.78
CA ASP A 261 -8.52 4.19 -15.04
C ASP A 261 -7.07 4.43 -15.52
N LEU A 262 -6.15 3.63 -15.00
CA LEU A 262 -4.78 3.57 -15.49
C LEU A 262 -4.73 2.71 -16.77
N ASP A 263 -3.58 2.67 -17.42
CA ASP A 263 -3.38 1.93 -18.67
C ASP A 263 -3.15 0.41 -18.45
N ARG A 264 -3.15 -0.06 -17.18
CA ARG A 264 -2.90 -1.48 -16.85
C ARG A 264 -3.42 -1.88 -15.47
N HIS A 265 -3.49 -3.20 -15.26
CA HIS A 265 -3.68 -3.77 -13.93
C HIS A 265 -2.44 -3.59 -13.06
N ILE A 266 -2.63 -3.27 -11.79
CA ILE A 266 -1.59 -3.22 -10.76
C ILE A 266 -2.10 -4.00 -9.53
N GLY A 267 -1.52 -5.17 -9.28
CA GLY A 267 -1.81 -5.96 -8.08
C GLY A 267 -0.81 -5.66 -6.97
N GLY A 268 -1.26 -5.58 -5.72
CA GLY A 268 -0.42 -5.19 -4.60
C GLY A 268 0.17 -3.78 -4.77
N PRO A 269 -0.65 -2.74 -5.02
CA PRO A 269 -0.15 -1.43 -5.45
C PRO A 269 0.73 -0.78 -4.39
N LEU A 270 1.73 -0.07 -4.86
CA LEU A 270 2.53 0.92 -4.15
C LEU A 270 2.35 2.26 -4.83
N ILE A 271 2.22 3.33 -4.07
CA ILE A 271 2.44 4.70 -4.53
C ILE A 271 3.38 5.39 -3.55
N SER A 272 4.37 6.11 -4.06
CA SER A 272 5.34 6.84 -3.23
C SER A 272 5.89 8.05 -3.96
N LYS A 273 6.60 8.91 -3.23
CA LYS A 273 7.39 9.99 -3.81
C LYS A 273 8.86 9.58 -3.92
N TRP A 274 9.48 9.95 -5.03
CA TRP A 274 10.92 9.88 -5.22
C TRP A 274 11.41 11.21 -5.80
N GLY A 275 12.01 12.04 -4.96
CA GLY A 275 12.23 13.44 -5.27
C GLY A 275 10.89 14.18 -5.47
N ASP A 276 10.76 14.86 -6.56
CA ASP A 276 9.54 15.58 -6.99
C ASP A 276 8.54 14.68 -7.75
N ARG A 277 8.94 13.46 -8.11
CA ARG A 277 8.15 12.54 -8.92
C ARG A 277 7.31 11.58 -8.09
N THR A 278 6.24 11.10 -8.70
CA THR A 278 5.42 10.02 -8.11
C THR A 278 5.77 8.71 -8.81
N ILE A 279 5.99 7.68 -8.02
CA ILE A 279 6.17 6.31 -8.50
C ILE A 279 4.97 5.44 -8.16
N VAL A 280 4.73 4.44 -8.99
CA VAL A 280 3.76 3.37 -8.78
C VAL A 280 4.47 2.05 -9.01
N GLY A 281 4.32 1.12 -8.07
CA GLY A 281 4.82 -0.24 -8.21
C GLY A 281 3.72 -1.26 -8.00
N GLY A 282 3.94 -2.48 -8.48
CA GLY A 282 3.01 -3.58 -8.27
C GLY A 282 3.13 -4.69 -9.29
N ARG A 283 2.24 -5.66 -9.18
CA ARG A 283 2.16 -6.80 -10.10
C ARG A 283 1.54 -6.37 -11.42
N HIS A 284 2.27 -6.59 -12.48
CA HIS A 284 1.82 -6.39 -13.85
C HIS A 284 1.74 -7.74 -14.59
N SER A 285 0.62 -8.00 -15.24
CA SER A 285 0.46 -9.18 -16.08
C SER A 285 1.12 -8.96 -17.43
N THR A 286 2.05 -9.85 -17.79
CA THR A 286 2.74 -9.83 -19.08
C THR A 286 2.50 -11.13 -19.85
N LYS A 287 2.89 -11.19 -21.14
CA LYS A 287 2.86 -12.44 -21.93
C LYS A 287 3.76 -13.54 -21.32
N ARG A 288 4.74 -13.18 -20.51
CA ARG A 288 5.66 -14.09 -19.81
C ARG A 288 5.19 -14.44 -18.39
N GLY A 289 3.93 -14.14 -18.06
CA GLY A 289 3.36 -14.27 -16.70
C GLY A 289 3.48 -12.98 -15.88
N PRO A 290 3.06 -13.03 -14.61
CA PRO A 290 3.08 -11.87 -13.72
C PRO A 290 4.51 -11.44 -13.39
N LYS A 291 4.75 -10.13 -13.41
CA LYS A 291 6.03 -9.48 -13.09
C LYS A 291 5.82 -8.35 -12.10
N THR A 292 6.85 -8.06 -11.30
CA THR A 292 6.89 -6.87 -10.46
C THR A 292 7.46 -5.72 -11.28
N SER A 293 6.68 -4.67 -11.48
CA SER A 293 7.11 -3.49 -12.22
C SER A 293 7.08 -2.23 -11.34
N MET A 294 7.98 -1.30 -11.68
CA MET A 294 8.08 0.02 -11.09
C MET A 294 7.96 1.08 -12.20
N CYS A 295 7.09 2.05 -12.00
CA CYS A 295 6.70 3.02 -13.02
C CYS A 295 6.76 4.45 -12.47
N TRP A 296 7.09 5.40 -13.32
CA TRP A 296 6.75 6.81 -13.12
C TRP A 296 5.27 7.01 -13.42
N LEU A 297 4.57 7.77 -12.57
CA LEU A 297 3.19 8.18 -12.82
C LEU A 297 3.18 9.58 -13.45
N ALA A 298 2.68 9.70 -14.66
CA ALA A 298 2.49 10.97 -15.37
C ALA A 298 1.04 11.09 -15.86
N GLY A 299 0.30 12.04 -15.28
CA GLY A 299 -1.15 12.10 -15.47
C GLY A 299 -1.83 10.80 -15.01
N SER A 300 -2.44 10.05 -15.93
CA SER A 300 -3.01 8.71 -15.69
C SER A 300 -2.26 7.59 -16.43
N LYS A 301 -1.02 7.82 -16.86
CA LYS A 301 -0.18 6.84 -17.55
C LYS A 301 0.97 6.40 -16.68
N LEU A 302 1.33 5.13 -16.82
CA LEU A 302 2.44 4.50 -16.14
C LEU A 302 3.60 4.27 -17.11
N HIS A 303 4.74 4.93 -16.85
CA HIS A 303 5.97 4.76 -17.59
C HIS A 303 6.89 3.83 -16.83
N GLU A 304 6.95 2.57 -17.27
CA GLU A 304 7.78 1.57 -16.64
C GLU A 304 9.25 1.93 -16.78
N PHE A 305 9.94 2.04 -15.64
CA PHE A 305 11.38 2.25 -15.59
C PHE A 305 12.14 1.00 -15.14
N ALA A 306 11.46 0.04 -14.52
CA ALA A 306 12.06 -1.24 -14.13
C ALA A 306 11.03 -2.38 -14.08
N GLU A 307 11.35 -3.51 -14.72
CA GLU A 307 10.80 -4.82 -14.45
C GLU A 307 11.79 -5.54 -13.53
N LEU A 308 11.39 -5.80 -12.29
CA LEU A 308 12.25 -6.46 -11.31
C LEU A 308 12.30 -7.97 -11.59
N PRO A 309 13.43 -8.66 -11.36
CA PRO A 309 13.54 -10.11 -11.48
C PRO A 309 12.49 -10.81 -10.64
N SER A 310 11.46 -11.37 -11.29
CA SER A 310 10.31 -11.96 -10.62
C SER A 310 9.55 -12.91 -11.53
N GLY A 311 8.73 -13.77 -10.93
CA GLY A 311 7.87 -14.72 -11.63
C GLY A 311 7.09 -15.59 -10.64
N GLY A 312 6.13 -16.37 -11.16
CA GLY A 312 5.24 -17.12 -10.32
C GLY A 312 4.40 -16.20 -9.42
N ASP A 313 4.28 -16.56 -8.15
CA ASP A 313 3.70 -15.67 -7.14
C ASP A 313 4.72 -14.61 -6.75
N ASN A 314 4.37 -13.33 -6.93
CA ASN A 314 5.35 -12.23 -6.77
C ASN A 314 4.69 -10.87 -6.54
N SER A 315 5.50 -9.87 -6.25
CA SER A 315 5.24 -8.43 -6.21
C SER A 315 5.07 -7.86 -4.79
N TYR A 316 4.06 -7.02 -4.57
CA TYR A 316 3.81 -6.27 -3.33
C TYR A 316 5.08 -5.52 -2.88
N PRO A 317 5.54 -4.55 -3.70
CA PRO A 317 6.80 -3.88 -3.43
C PRO A 317 6.71 -2.94 -2.22
N GLY A 318 7.79 -2.91 -1.43
CA GLY A 318 8.11 -1.84 -0.50
C GLY A 318 9.12 -0.88 -1.14
N PHE A 319 9.11 0.39 -0.76
CA PHE A 319 9.99 1.40 -1.34
C PHE A 319 10.40 2.45 -0.31
N VAL A 320 11.68 2.81 -0.33
CA VAL A 320 12.23 3.92 0.45
C VAL A 320 13.17 4.75 -0.44
N ALA A 321 12.88 6.03 -0.61
CA ALA A 321 13.83 6.97 -1.17
C ALA A 321 14.93 7.26 -0.14
N ILE A 322 16.19 6.98 -0.50
CA ILE A 322 17.36 7.24 0.34
C ILE A 322 17.83 8.68 0.10
N THR A 323 17.90 9.06 -1.17
CA THR A 323 18.19 10.40 -1.64
C THR A 323 17.23 10.77 -2.78
N PRO A 324 17.20 11.99 -3.28
CA PRO A 324 16.44 12.32 -4.49
C PRO A 324 16.81 11.47 -5.71
N MET A 325 18.02 10.87 -5.73
CA MET A 325 18.53 10.07 -6.85
C MET A 325 18.67 8.59 -6.56
N GLU A 326 18.57 8.15 -5.29
CA GLU A 326 18.80 6.78 -4.89
C GLU A 326 17.66 6.27 -4.02
N ALA A 327 17.27 5.01 -4.21
CA ALA A 327 16.20 4.37 -3.48
C ALA A 327 16.48 2.88 -3.26
N LEU A 328 15.72 2.30 -2.34
CA LEU A 328 15.68 0.89 -2.06
C LEU A 328 14.29 0.36 -2.38
N VAL A 329 14.20 -0.79 -3.03
CA VAL A 329 12.95 -1.49 -3.32
C VAL A 329 13.02 -2.93 -2.82
N SER A 330 11.95 -3.40 -2.18
CA SER A 330 11.77 -4.83 -1.83
C SER A 330 10.61 -5.41 -2.61
N TRP A 331 10.61 -6.70 -2.82
CA TRP A 331 9.49 -7.48 -3.36
C TRP A 331 9.63 -8.94 -2.97
N TYR A 332 8.58 -9.72 -3.16
CA TYR A 332 8.69 -11.16 -3.05
C TYR A 332 8.52 -11.84 -4.40
N SER A 333 9.05 -13.04 -4.54
CA SER A 333 8.91 -13.81 -5.78
C SER A 333 9.23 -15.29 -5.58
N SER A 334 8.53 -16.14 -6.32
CA SER A 334 8.77 -17.58 -6.37
C SER A 334 9.52 -18.04 -7.64
N HIS A 335 10.20 -17.14 -8.35
CA HIS A 335 10.90 -17.48 -9.61
C HIS A 335 12.09 -18.40 -9.44
N GLU A 336 12.61 -18.56 -8.22
CA GLU A 336 13.70 -19.48 -7.87
C GLU A 336 13.20 -20.68 -7.02
N GLY A 337 11.90 -20.96 -7.02
CA GLY A 337 11.28 -22.03 -6.23
C GLY A 337 10.34 -21.49 -5.16
N ASN A 338 10.71 -21.54 -3.88
CA ASN A 338 9.91 -20.98 -2.80
C ASN A 338 9.80 -19.46 -2.91
N ALA A 339 8.66 -18.91 -2.47
CA ALA A 339 8.48 -17.48 -2.39
C ALA A 339 9.45 -16.88 -1.35
N SER A 340 10.40 -16.10 -1.83
CA SER A 340 11.47 -15.49 -1.04
C SER A 340 11.40 -13.96 -1.16
N ILE A 341 12.07 -13.27 -0.23
CA ILE A 341 12.11 -11.80 -0.21
C ILE A 341 13.38 -11.32 -0.91
N TYR A 342 13.18 -10.43 -1.87
CA TYR A 342 14.24 -9.80 -2.66
C TYR A 342 14.30 -8.30 -2.41
N MET A 343 15.45 -7.73 -2.75
CA MET A 343 15.74 -6.31 -2.63
C MET A 343 16.69 -5.86 -3.74
N ALA A 344 16.55 -4.61 -4.16
CA ALA A 344 17.48 -3.97 -5.10
C ALA A 344 17.67 -2.50 -4.76
N ASN A 345 18.81 -1.97 -5.19
CA ASN A 345 19.09 -0.54 -5.20
C ASN A 345 18.65 0.05 -6.53
N LEU A 346 17.98 1.20 -6.48
CA LEU A 346 17.58 1.98 -7.63
C LEU A 346 18.36 3.30 -7.65
N LYS A 347 18.82 3.69 -8.83
CA LYS A 347 19.52 4.96 -9.04
C LYS A 347 19.03 5.63 -10.30
N ILE A 348 18.55 6.87 -10.18
CA ILE A 348 18.24 7.72 -11.32
C ILE A 348 19.55 8.08 -11.99
N LYS A 349 19.65 7.81 -13.31
CA LYS A 349 20.83 8.21 -14.10
C LYS A 349 20.85 9.72 -14.25
N SER A 350 21.97 10.35 -13.96
CA SER A 350 22.22 11.74 -14.39
C SER A 350 22.35 11.72 -15.92
N GLU A 351 21.74 12.72 -16.54
CA GLU A 351 21.88 13.01 -17.95
C GLU A 351 23.33 13.30 -18.32
#